data_0971bf5089ff13eb56843ebe691e7808
#
_entry.id   0971bf5089ff13eb56843ebe691e7808
#
_cell.length_a   1.000
_cell.length_b   1.000
_cell.length_c   1.000
_cell.angle_alpha   90.00
_cell.angle_beta   90.00
_cell.angle_gamma   90.00
#
_symmetry.space_group_name_H-M   'P 1'
#
loop_
_entity.id
_entity.type
_entity.pdbx_description
1 polymer ?
#
loop_
_entity_poly.entity_id
_entity_poly.type
_entity_poly.pdbx_seq_one_letter_code
_entity_poly.pdbx_strand_id
1 'polypeptide(L)'
;MNIVDKFGNIVGTEAMKDPEKARRLLLTGYRMQEKKLQLLPDRALPESGQYVAKIVMKNIIEALAKPEQAAMVSIFVPGELVTAAGLTPYSVEALSCFIAGTKCEQAFLRRTEEEGFPETMCSYHRVFLGAALSGLLPKPKCTIYTNLACDGNMMTFPYLKENFGCEGFYIDVPYEKNEDSVKYVADQLRKLKGFLEEVTGKKITEEAVAKAVANSRKASENYRAQLALRKDHDPVTSLTNELYALFMCHLMAGSEEAVKYTKLLLEDVKKAPKGEGLHVLWMHIMPFLQEPVKEVFNYNQKMHIRACDFIADGFQEMHHEDPYEAMAEKMVNCIYNGNVNQRIEAAKNLAKETDVDGAILFAHWGCKGTIGASSLIKSSLEKDGLPTMILDGDGCNPANTSDGQVSTRLQAFIEMLEKAKSE
;
A
#
# COMPACT_ATOMS: atom_id res chain seq x y z
N MET A 1 12.08 20.85 -17.06
CA MET A 1 12.55 19.70 -16.24
C MET A 1 12.90 20.25 -14.86
N ASN A 2 12.17 19.85 -13.84
CA ASN A 2 12.38 20.31 -12.46
C ASN A 2 13.60 19.58 -11.83
N ILE A 3 13.94 19.92 -10.58
CA ILE A 3 15.12 19.37 -9.89
C ILE A 3 14.99 17.86 -9.63
N VAL A 4 13.77 17.38 -9.38
CA VAL A 4 13.49 15.94 -9.12
C VAL A 4 13.67 15.14 -10.41
N ASP A 5 13.19 15.65 -11.55
CA ASP A 5 13.39 14.99 -12.86
C ASP A 5 14.87 14.86 -13.21
N LYS A 6 15.66 15.93 -12.96
CA LYS A 6 17.11 15.90 -13.18
C LYS A 6 17.79 14.85 -12.30
N PHE A 7 17.42 14.83 -11.04
CA PHE A 7 17.95 13.87 -10.07
C PHE A 7 17.59 12.42 -10.47
N GLY A 8 16.32 12.17 -10.81
CA GLY A 8 15.85 10.86 -11.24
C GLY A 8 16.57 10.35 -12.49
N ASN A 9 16.77 11.23 -13.50
CA ASN A 9 17.54 10.88 -14.70
C ASN A 9 19.00 10.51 -14.37
N ILE A 10 19.63 11.21 -13.42
CA ILE A 10 21.00 10.87 -12.97
C ILE A 10 21.01 9.50 -12.30
N VAL A 11 20.08 9.25 -11.36
CA VAL A 11 19.98 7.97 -10.65
C VAL A 11 19.71 6.83 -11.63
N GLY A 12 18.74 6.98 -12.53
CA GLY A 12 18.40 5.96 -13.52
C GLY A 12 19.54 5.65 -14.48
N THR A 13 20.26 6.68 -14.95
CA THR A 13 21.43 6.49 -15.83
C THR A 13 22.58 5.83 -15.09
N GLU A 14 22.85 6.24 -13.85
CA GLU A 14 23.93 5.68 -13.05
C GLU A 14 23.65 4.24 -12.65
N ALA A 15 22.38 3.88 -12.40
CA ALA A 15 21.99 2.52 -12.04
C ALA A 15 22.35 1.47 -13.11
N MET A 16 22.41 1.88 -14.38
CA MET A 16 22.81 0.99 -15.49
C MET A 16 24.35 0.89 -15.66
N LYS A 17 25.13 1.71 -14.94
CA LYS A 17 26.60 1.77 -15.05
C LYS A 17 27.30 1.37 -13.76
N ASP A 18 26.88 1.96 -12.65
CA ASP A 18 27.40 1.75 -11.29
C ASP A 18 26.22 1.75 -10.31
N PRO A 19 25.56 0.60 -10.12
CA PRO A 19 24.37 0.48 -9.29
C PRO A 19 24.63 0.82 -7.82
N GLU A 20 25.85 0.60 -7.31
CA GLU A 20 26.19 0.97 -5.94
C GLU A 20 26.24 2.49 -5.75
N LYS A 21 26.81 3.19 -6.72
CA LYS A 21 26.83 4.65 -6.71
C LYS A 21 25.41 5.21 -6.87
N ALA A 22 24.59 4.64 -7.75
CA ALA A 22 23.19 5.01 -7.89
C ALA A 22 22.41 4.82 -6.59
N ARG A 23 22.61 3.70 -5.89
CA ARG A 23 21.99 3.44 -4.57
C ARG A 23 22.43 4.46 -3.52
N ARG A 24 23.71 4.82 -3.47
CA ARG A 24 24.22 5.88 -2.57
C ARG A 24 23.57 7.25 -2.88
N LEU A 25 23.40 7.60 -4.14
CA LEU A 25 22.72 8.82 -4.57
C LEU A 25 21.24 8.79 -4.13
N LEU A 26 20.53 7.70 -4.41
CA LEU A 26 19.14 7.51 -4.05
C LEU A 26 18.92 7.65 -2.53
N LEU A 27 19.74 6.95 -1.73
CA LEU A 27 19.72 7.05 -0.27
C LEU A 27 20.02 8.47 0.23
N THR A 28 20.93 9.19 -0.43
CA THR A 28 21.22 10.58 -0.08
C THR A 28 19.99 11.46 -0.33
N GLY A 29 19.32 11.30 -1.48
CA GLY A 29 18.06 12.01 -1.77
C GLY A 29 16.97 11.70 -0.74
N TYR A 30 16.77 10.43 -0.39
CA TYR A 30 15.78 10.03 0.62
C TYR A 30 16.09 10.60 2.01
N ARG A 31 17.36 10.59 2.45
CA ARG A 31 17.78 11.20 3.72
C ARG A 31 17.59 12.73 3.74
N MET A 32 17.79 13.39 2.60
CA MET A 32 17.49 14.83 2.47
C MET A 32 15.98 15.07 2.60
N GLN A 33 15.14 14.24 1.95
CA GLN A 33 13.71 14.33 2.07
C GLN A 33 13.22 14.01 3.50
N GLU A 34 13.79 13.01 4.16
CA GLU A 34 13.49 12.72 5.57
C GLU A 34 13.80 13.93 6.47
N LYS A 35 14.97 14.55 6.31
CA LYS A 35 15.33 15.77 7.03
C LYS A 35 14.35 16.92 6.74
N LYS A 36 13.93 17.08 5.48
CA LYS A 36 12.92 18.07 5.12
C LYS A 36 11.60 17.81 5.85
N LEU A 37 11.12 16.57 5.88
CA LEU A 37 9.91 16.19 6.62
C LEU A 37 10.02 16.43 8.12
N GLN A 38 11.23 16.34 8.69
CA GLN A 38 11.48 16.60 10.11
C GLN A 38 11.54 18.10 10.42
N LEU A 39 12.25 18.89 9.61
CA LEU A 39 12.56 20.30 9.88
C LEU A 39 11.52 21.28 9.32
N LEU A 40 10.89 20.89 8.20
CA LEU A 40 9.93 21.71 7.46
C LEU A 40 8.67 20.86 7.16
N PRO A 41 7.94 20.42 8.20
CA PRO A 41 6.73 19.63 8.00
C PRO A 41 5.69 20.44 7.23
N ASP A 42 4.90 19.77 6.42
CA ASP A 42 3.76 20.38 5.75
C ASP A 42 2.66 20.70 6.77
N ARG A 43 2.52 21.99 7.11
CA ARG A 43 1.56 22.47 8.11
C ARG A 43 0.10 22.41 7.65
N ALA A 44 -0.16 22.21 6.37
CA ALA A 44 -1.51 21.99 5.86
C ALA A 44 -2.03 20.59 6.19
N LEU A 45 -1.12 19.63 6.44
CA LEU A 45 -1.47 18.27 6.84
C LEU A 45 -1.56 18.12 8.36
N PRO A 46 -2.50 17.33 8.87
CA PRO A 46 -2.62 17.02 10.29
C PRO A 46 -1.42 16.24 10.81
N GLU A 47 -1.33 16.09 12.14
CA GLU A 47 -0.18 15.46 12.80
C GLU A 47 0.03 14.00 12.35
N SER A 48 -1.06 13.24 12.17
CA SER A 48 -1.02 11.87 11.65
C SER A 48 -0.39 11.80 10.26
N GLY A 49 -0.77 12.72 9.36
CA GLY A 49 -0.24 12.81 8.00
C GLY A 49 1.25 13.14 7.98
N GLN A 50 1.68 14.07 8.82
CA GLN A 50 3.11 14.40 8.98
C GLN A 50 3.89 13.23 9.59
N TYR A 51 3.28 12.50 10.54
CA TYR A 51 3.91 11.36 11.20
C TYR A 51 4.10 10.19 10.24
N VAL A 52 3.05 9.77 9.51
CA VAL A 52 3.14 8.63 8.60
C VAL A 52 4.18 8.85 7.50
N ALA A 53 4.27 10.09 6.96
CA ALA A 53 5.26 10.43 5.95
C ALA A 53 6.71 10.24 6.46
N LYS A 54 6.99 10.64 7.70
CA LYS A 54 8.31 10.45 8.32
C LYS A 54 8.65 8.97 8.53
N ILE A 55 7.69 8.20 9.04
CA ILE A 55 7.93 6.80 9.41
C ILE A 55 8.10 5.93 8.16
N VAL A 56 7.27 6.09 7.14
CA VAL A 56 7.40 5.33 5.90
C VAL A 56 8.69 5.67 5.17
N MET A 57 9.08 6.96 5.11
CA MET A 57 10.37 7.36 4.56
C MET A 57 11.54 6.72 5.30
N LYS A 58 11.52 6.76 6.64
CA LYS A 58 12.53 6.12 7.49
C LYS A 58 12.62 4.62 7.21
N ASN A 59 11.50 3.92 7.14
CA ASN A 59 11.44 2.48 6.86
C ASN A 59 12.14 2.11 5.53
N ILE A 60 11.86 2.83 4.45
CA ILE A 60 12.49 2.60 3.14
C ILE A 60 14.01 2.89 3.19
N ILE A 61 14.41 3.95 3.87
CA ILE A 61 15.85 4.25 4.06
C ILE A 61 16.54 3.13 4.82
N GLU A 62 15.96 2.63 5.90
CA GLU A 62 16.51 1.54 6.71
C GLU A 62 16.61 0.24 5.92
N ALA A 63 15.57 -0.12 5.15
CA ALA A 63 15.56 -1.31 4.31
C ALA A 63 16.70 -1.30 3.26
N LEU A 64 16.94 -0.16 2.61
CA LEU A 64 17.99 -0.03 1.61
C LEU A 64 19.39 0.14 2.21
N ALA A 65 19.49 0.75 3.38
CA ALA A 65 20.79 1.02 4.03
C ALA A 65 21.31 -0.16 4.85
N LYS A 66 20.41 -1.04 5.33
CA LYS A 66 20.72 -2.21 6.18
C LYS A 66 20.03 -3.46 5.62
N PRO A 67 20.36 -3.88 4.40
CA PRO A 67 19.66 -4.99 3.74
C PRO A 67 19.78 -6.31 4.49
N GLU A 68 20.83 -6.50 5.27
CA GLU A 68 21.02 -7.67 6.14
C GLU A 68 20.02 -7.74 7.32
N GLN A 69 19.28 -6.66 7.55
CA GLN A 69 18.18 -6.55 8.52
C GLN A 69 16.84 -6.31 7.85
N ALA A 70 16.76 -6.40 6.53
CA ALA A 70 15.56 -6.13 5.76
C ALA A 70 14.95 -7.43 5.20
N ALA A 71 13.61 -7.52 5.24
CA ALA A 71 12.84 -8.58 4.60
C ALA A 71 12.06 -8.01 3.41
N MET A 72 12.24 -8.60 2.22
CA MET A 72 11.41 -8.33 1.06
C MET A 72 10.09 -9.12 1.20
N VAL A 73 8.98 -8.42 1.28
CA VAL A 73 7.68 -9.04 1.54
C VAL A 73 6.65 -8.66 0.47
N SER A 74 5.71 -9.56 0.16
CA SER A 74 4.50 -9.13 -0.53
C SER A 74 3.58 -8.39 0.43
N ILE A 75 2.79 -7.45 -0.08
CA ILE A 75 2.06 -6.48 0.75
C ILE A 75 1.07 -7.12 1.76
N PHE A 76 0.59 -8.33 1.48
CA PHE A 76 -0.34 -9.07 2.35
C PHE A 76 0.34 -10.07 3.32
N VAL A 77 1.67 -10.07 3.41
CA VAL A 77 2.39 -10.85 4.43
C VAL A 77 2.15 -10.21 5.81
N PRO A 78 1.87 -11.01 6.87
CA PRO A 78 1.68 -10.47 8.21
C PRO A 78 2.90 -9.71 8.71
N GLY A 79 2.82 -8.39 8.74
CA GLY A 79 3.88 -7.50 9.25
C GLY A 79 4.23 -7.77 10.71
N GLU A 80 3.29 -8.34 11.46
CA GLU A 80 3.43 -8.70 12.87
C GLU A 80 4.60 -9.67 13.11
N LEU A 81 4.75 -10.71 12.28
CA LEU A 81 5.86 -11.66 12.42
C LEU A 81 7.20 -11.06 12.00
N VAL A 82 7.21 -10.22 10.95
CA VAL A 82 8.42 -9.52 10.50
C VAL A 82 8.88 -8.52 11.57
N THR A 83 7.93 -7.81 12.19
CA THR A 83 8.17 -6.90 13.31
C THR A 83 8.71 -7.64 14.54
N ALA A 84 8.09 -8.78 14.91
CA ALA A 84 8.54 -9.61 16.03
C ALA A 84 9.95 -10.18 15.81
N ALA A 85 10.34 -10.44 14.56
CA ALA A 85 11.68 -10.86 14.18
C ALA A 85 12.71 -9.71 14.22
N GLY A 86 12.29 -8.46 14.40
CA GLY A 86 13.16 -7.29 14.36
C GLY A 86 13.72 -6.98 12.98
N LEU A 87 13.02 -7.38 11.91
CA LEU A 87 13.37 -7.09 10.54
C LEU A 87 12.61 -5.86 10.03
N THR A 88 13.23 -5.11 9.13
CA THR A 88 12.61 -3.99 8.42
C THR A 88 11.89 -4.52 7.16
N PRO A 89 10.55 -4.51 7.10
CA PRO A 89 9.83 -4.96 5.92
C PRO A 89 9.86 -3.90 4.82
N TYR A 90 9.94 -4.33 3.56
CA TYR A 90 9.66 -3.51 2.41
C TYR A 90 8.98 -4.34 1.31
N SER A 91 8.03 -3.74 0.60
CA SER A 91 7.31 -4.43 -0.46
C SER A 91 7.70 -3.93 -1.84
N VAL A 92 7.34 -4.74 -2.83
CA VAL A 92 7.45 -4.42 -4.25
C VAL A 92 6.75 -3.08 -4.53
N GLU A 93 5.53 -2.92 -4.05
CA GLU A 93 4.70 -1.74 -4.30
C GLU A 93 5.26 -0.49 -3.63
N ALA A 94 5.64 -0.60 -2.36
CA ALA A 94 6.16 0.53 -1.61
C ALA A 94 7.45 1.07 -2.23
N LEU A 95 8.43 0.19 -2.48
CA LEU A 95 9.71 0.64 -3.02
C LEU A 95 9.58 1.16 -4.46
N SER A 96 8.72 0.55 -5.29
CA SER A 96 8.44 1.06 -6.63
C SER A 96 7.80 2.46 -6.61
N CYS A 97 6.92 2.74 -5.63
CA CYS A 97 6.39 4.09 -5.42
C CYS A 97 7.51 5.10 -5.12
N PHE A 98 8.47 4.75 -4.28
CA PHE A 98 9.60 5.63 -3.96
C PHE A 98 10.52 5.86 -5.16
N ILE A 99 10.78 4.82 -5.97
CA ILE A 99 11.55 4.92 -7.22
C ILE A 99 10.81 5.83 -8.23
N ALA A 100 9.51 5.59 -8.44
CA ALA A 100 8.69 6.41 -9.34
C ALA A 100 8.54 7.86 -8.84
N GLY A 101 8.41 8.06 -7.53
CA GLY A 101 8.43 9.40 -6.91
C GLY A 101 9.75 10.14 -7.12
N THR A 102 10.84 9.42 -7.33
CA THR A 102 12.16 9.97 -7.69
C THR A 102 12.29 10.24 -9.20
N LYS A 103 11.31 9.86 -10.02
CA LYS A 103 11.30 10.01 -11.49
C LYS A 103 12.42 9.25 -12.20
N CYS A 104 12.79 8.05 -11.71
CA CYS A 104 13.76 7.17 -12.35
C CYS A 104 13.19 5.82 -12.81
N GLU A 105 11.89 5.61 -12.70
CA GLU A 105 11.16 4.38 -13.03
C GLU A 105 11.37 3.93 -14.48
N GLN A 106 11.50 4.87 -15.43
CA GLN A 106 11.63 4.56 -16.84
C GLN A 106 12.89 3.74 -17.17
N ALA A 107 13.99 3.96 -16.44
CA ALA A 107 15.20 3.20 -16.61
C ALA A 107 15.00 1.73 -16.24
N PHE A 108 14.24 1.47 -15.17
CA PHE A 108 13.98 0.12 -14.67
C PHE A 108 12.90 -0.61 -15.46
N LEU A 109 11.89 0.10 -15.96
CA LEU A 109 10.91 -0.46 -16.89
C LEU A 109 11.59 -1.02 -18.15
N ARG A 110 12.46 -0.22 -18.79
CA ARG A 110 13.26 -0.68 -19.94
C ARG A 110 14.15 -1.87 -19.60
N ARG A 111 14.80 -1.85 -18.44
CA ARG A 111 15.67 -2.97 -18.01
C ARG A 111 14.87 -4.27 -17.86
N THR A 112 13.63 -4.19 -17.39
CA THR A 112 12.74 -5.34 -17.24
C THR A 112 12.29 -5.86 -18.61
N GLU A 113 12.00 -4.99 -19.57
CA GLU A 113 11.64 -5.33 -20.95
C GLU A 113 12.79 -6.02 -21.69
N GLU A 114 14.03 -5.54 -21.51
CA GLU A 114 15.24 -6.16 -22.05
C GLU A 114 15.45 -7.59 -21.55
N GLU A 115 14.98 -7.92 -20.35
CA GLU A 115 14.97 -9.28 -19.80
C GLU A 115 13.79 -10.14 -20.29
N GLY A 116 12.91 -9.59 -21.13
CA GLY A 116 11.79 -10.31 -21.73
C GLY A 116 10.50 -10.31 -20.91
N PHE A 117 10.38 -9.53 -19.83
CA PHE A 117 9.12 -9.38 -19.11
C PHE A 117 8.13 -8.51 -19.91
N PRO A 118 6.85 -8.91 -19.99
CA PRO A 118 5.87 -8.23 -20.83
C PRO A 118 5.46 -6.85 -20.26
N GLU A 119 5.21 -5.89 -21.16
CA GLU A 119 4.68 -4.56 -20.79
C GLU A 119 3.32 -4.61 -20.09
N THR A 120 2.54 -5.67 -20.33
CA THR A 120 1.21 -5.88 -19.71
C THR A 120 1.28 -6.31 -18.25
N MET A 121 2.48 -6.62 -17.74
CA MET A 121 2.68 -6.88 -16.32
C MET A 121 2.54 -5.59 -15.52
N CYS A 122 2.04 -5.71 -14.28
CA CYS A 122 1.93 -4.60 -13.33
C CYS A 122 3.23 -3.78 -13.25
N SER A 123 3.15 -2.48 -13.43
CA SER A 123 4.29 -1.57 -13.45
C SER A 123 5.06 -1.52 -12.13
N TYR A 124 4.39 -1.72 -10.99
CA TYR A 124 5.07 -1.85 -9.70
C TYR A 124 6.07 -3.01 -9.70
N HIS A 125 5.64 -4.18 -10.18
CA HIS A 125 6.51 -5.34 -10.30
C HIS A 125 7.63 -5.11 -11.33
N ARG A 126 7.32 -4.48 -12.46
CA ARG A 126 8.32 -4.18 -13.50
C ARG A 126 9.40 -3.22 -13.01
N VAL A 127 9.01 -2.13 -12.35
CA VAL A 127 9.98 -1.17 -11.77
C VAL A 127 10.85 -1.86 -10.73
N PHE A 128 10.26 -2.68 -9.86
CA PHE A 128 11.00 -3.40 -8.84
C PHE A 128 11.98 -4.42 -9.42
N LEU A 129 11.51 -5.24 -10.37
CA LEU A 129 12.34 -6.21 -11.09
C LEU A 129 13.52 -5.53 -11.79
N GLY A 130 13.27 -4.46 -12.56
CA GLY A 130 14.32 -3.73 -13.24
C GLY A 130 15.35 -3.12 -12.29
N ALA A 131 14.89 -2.61 -11.13
CA ALA A 131 15.78 -2.10 -10.10
C ALA A 131 16.63 -3.21 -9.45
N ALA A 132 16.05 -4.39 -9.23
CA ALA A 132 16.79 -5.55 -8.73
C ALA A 132 17.80 -6.06 -9.77
N LEU A 133 17.37 -6.23 -11.02
CA LEU A 133 18.19 -6.72 -12.14
C LEU A 133 19.34 -5.77 -12.51
N SER A 134 19.17 -4.48 -12.31
CA SER A 134 20.26 -3.50 -12.47
C SER A 134 21.29 -3.53 -11.33
N GLY A 135 21.00 -4.25 -10.22
CA GLY A 135 21.82 -4.25 -9.01
C GLY A 135 21.61 -3.03 -8.10
N LEU A 136 20.64 -2.16 -8.42
CA LEU A 136 20.29 -1.03 -7.54
C LEU A 136 19.83 -1.52 -6.16
N LEU A 137 18.99 -2.55 -6.14
CA LEU A 137 18.49 -3.12 -4.89
C LEU A 137 19.51 -4.07 -4.29
N PRO A 138 19.85 -3.90 -3.01
CA PRO A 138 20.74 -4.81 -2.32
C PRO A 138 20.02 -6.12 -1.98
N LYS A 139 20.79 -7.22 -1.82
CA LYS A 139 20.28 -8.50 -1.37
C LYS A 139 19.61 -8.37 0.00
N PRO A 140 18.31 -8.69 0.15
CA PRO A 140 17.65 -8.71 1.44
C PRO A 140 18.09 -9.88 2.30
N LYS A 141 17.75 -9.84 3.59
CA LYS A 141 17.97 -10.97 4.51
C LYS A 141 17.20 -12.20 4.07
N CYS A 142 15.93 -12.01 3.69
CA CYS A 142 15.05 -13.05 3.16
C CYS A 142 13.91 -12.46 2.32
N THR A 143 13.18 -13.34 1.63
CA THR A 143 11.94 -13.00 0.94
C THR A 143 10.77 -13.75 1.55
N ILE A 144 9.60 -13.09 1.70
CA ILE A 144 8.37 -13.72 2.20
C ILE A 144 7.22 -13.28 1.30
N TYR A 145 6.44 -14.22 0.79
CA TYR A 145 5.35 -13.89 -0.11
C TYR A 145 4.18 -14.86 0.02
N THR A 146 3.06 -14.47 -0.57
CA THR A 146 1.81 -15.23 -0.54
C THR A 146 1.10 -15.12 -1.90
N ASN A 147 0.25 -16.12 -2.21
CA ASN A 147 -0.69 -16.06 -3.34
C ASN A 147 -1.81 -15.04 -3.11
N LEU A 148 -1.95 -14.55 -1.88
CA LEU A 148 -3.03 -13.62 -1.54
C LEU A 148 -2.97 -12.38 -2.42
N ALA A 149 -4.03 -12.23 -3.20
CA ALA A 149 -4.49 -11.14 -4.02
C ALA A 149 -3.62 -10.68 -5.19
N CYS A 150 -2.39 -11.13 -5.34
CA CYS A 150 -1.52 -10.64 -6.42
C CYS A 150 -0.82 -11.75 -7.19
N ASP A 151 -1.27 -12.03 -8.44
CA ASP A 151 -0.63 -13.01 -9.33
C ASP A 151 0.83 -12.64 -9.63
N GLY A 152 1.16 -11.34 -9.66
CA GLY A 152 2.52 -10.87 -9.87
C GLY A 152 3.52 -11.37 -8.83
N ASN A 153 3.08 -11.61 -7.59
CA ASN A 153 3.92 -12.15 -6.52
C ASN A 153 4.44 -13.54 -6.87
N MET A 154 3.59 -14.38 -7.49
CA MET A 154 3.93 -15.78 -7.81
C MET A 154 5.02 -15.90 -8.86
N MET A 155 5.31 -14.84 -9.60
CA MET A 155 6.43 -14.76 -10.55
C MET A 155 7.59 -13.97 -9.97
N THR A 156 7.34 -12.80 -9.43
CA THR A 156 8.38 -11.84 -8.98
C THR A 156 9.21 -12.40 -7.83
N PHE A 157 8.58 -13.00 -6.82
CA PHE A 157 9.29 -13.45 -5.63
C PHE A 157 10.17 -14.69 -5.87
N PRO A 158 9.71 -15.77 -6.53
CA PRO A 158 10.58 -16.89 -6.88
C PRO A 158 11.76 -16.45 -7.75
N TYR A 159 11.52 -15.63 -8.76
CA TYR A 159 12.55 -15.10 -9.64
C TYR A 159 13.61 -14.29 -8.87
N LEU A 160 13.16 -13.36 -8.02
CA LEU A 160 14.07 -12.52 -7.24
C LEU A 160 14.78 -13.26 -6.10
N LYS A 161 14.14 -14.27 -5.51
CA LYS A 161 14.79 -15.17 -4.56
C LYS A 161 16.04 -15.81 -5.17
N GLU A 162 15.91 -16.32 -6.39
CA GLU A 162 17.04 -16.91 -7.15
C GLU A 162 18.07 -15.84 -7.53
N ASN A 163 17.63 -14.70 -8.07
CA ASN A 163 18.50 -13.61 -8.49
C ASN A 163 19.33 -13.05 -7.32
N PHE A 164 18.72 -12.85 -6.15
CA PHE A 164 19.44 -12.41 -4.95
C PHE A 164 20.24 -13.53 -4.28
N GLY A 165 19.95 -14.80 -4.58
CA GLY A 165 20.53 -15.94 -3.87
C GLY A 165 20.23 -15.87 -2.37
N CYS A 166 19.00 -15.53 -1.98
CA CYS A 166 18.56 -15.47 -0.59
C CYS A 166 17.51 -16.55 -0.28
N GLU A 167 17.30 -16.83 1.01
CA GLU A 167 16.25 -17.73 1.45
C GLU A 167 14.86 -17.09 1.31
N GLY A 168 13.82 -17.91 1.13
CA GLY A 168 12.47 -17.40 0.97
C GLY A 168 11.41 -18.34 1.52
N PHE A 169 10.30 -17.75 1.99
CA PHE A 169 9.14 -18.46 2.52
C PHE A 169 7.87 -18.08 1.75
N TYR A 170 7.09 -19.08 1.39
CA TYR A 170 5.80 -18.92 0.73
C TYR A 170 4.67 -19.28 1.69
N ILE A 171 3.63 -18.44 1.74
CA ILE A 171 2.41 -18.67 2.51
C ILE A 171 1.27 -18.88 1.52
N ASP A 172 0.68 -20.07 1.56
CA ASP A 172 -0.50 -20.42 0.77
C ASP A 172 -1.78 -20.07 1.53
N VAL A 173 -2.63 -19.25 0.92
CA VAL A 173 -3.92 -18.84 1.51
C VAL A 173 -5.06 -19.39 0.66
N PRO A 174 -5.89 -20.30 1.22
CA PRO A 174 -7.05 -20.84 0.52
C PRO A 174 -8.10 -19.77 0.18
N TYR A 175 -8.87 -19.98 -0.87
CA TYR A 175 -9.99 -19.09 -1.22
C TYR A 175 -11.18 -19.25 -0.27
N GLU A 176 -11.35 -20.41 0.31
CA GLU A 176 -12.43 -20.71 1.24
C GLU A 176 -12.21 -19.99 2.58
N LYS A 177 -13.24 -19.27 3.04
CA LYS A 177 -13.22 -18.56 4.31
C LYS A 177 -13.92 -19.39 5.38
N ASN A 178 -13.16 -20.24 6.05
CA ASN A 178 -13.63 -21.10 7.13
C ASN A 178 -12.52 -21.36 8.16
N GLU A 179 -12.88 -21.96 9.27
CA GLU A 179 -11.94 -22.28 10.36
C GLU A 179 -10.80 -23.21 9.98
N ASP A 180 -11.00 -24.13 9.03
CA ASP A 180 -9.95 -25.04 8.56
C ASP A 180 -8.91 -24.28 7.76
N SER A 181 -9.34 -23.29 6.95
CA SER A 181 -8.44 -22.38 6.25
C SER A 181 -7.63 -21.52 7.23
N VAL A 182 -8.27 -21.01 8.29
CA VAL A 182 -7.56 -20.23 9.33
C VAL A 182 -6.49 -21.09 10.01
N LYS A 183 -6.82 -22.32 10.41
CA LYS A 183 -5.85 -23.26 11.03
C LYS A 183 -4.71 -23.61 10.07
N TYR A 184 -5.03 -23.88 8.81
CA TYR A 184 -4.04 -24.18 7.78
C TYR A 184 -3.04 -23.06 7.59
N VAL A 185 -3.51 -21.81 7.53
CA VAL A 185 -2.63 -20.64 7.41
C VAL A 185 -1.87 -20.41 8.71
N ALA A 186 -2.51 -20.55 9.89
CA ALA A 186 -1.85 -20.39 11.18
C ALA A 186 -0.67 -21.34 11.37
N ASP A 187 -0.82 -22.61 10.92
CA ASP A 187 0.28 -23.57 10.95
C ASP A 187 1.46 -23.18 10.06
N GLN A 188 1.19 -22.55 8.90
CA GLN A 188 2.25 -21.99 8.07
C GLN A 188 2.91 -20.77 8.74
N LEU A 189 2.17 -19.92 9.46
CA LEU A 189 2.72 -18.80 10.20
C LEU A 189 3.63 -19.25 11.36
N ARG A 190 3.31 -20.36 12.03
CA ARG A 190 4.21 -20.98 13.01
C ARG A 190 5.51 -21.46 12.36
N LYS A 191 5.42 -22.05 11.15
CA LYS A 191 6.62 -22.45 10.36
C LYS A 191 7.40 -21.22 9.90
N LEU A 192 6.72 -20.14 9.50
CA LEU A 192 7.36 -18.86 9.16
C LEU A 192 8.16 -18.29 10.32
N LYS A 193 7.64 -18.35 11.55
CA LYS A 193 8.42 -17.96 12.74
C LYS A 193 9.73 -18.74 12.84
N GLY A 194 9.67 -20.08 12.68
CA GLY A 194 10.87 -20.93 12.67
C GLY A 194 11.86 -20.56 11.57
N PHE A 195 11.38 -20.30 10.37
CA PHE A 195 12.19 -19.81 9.25
C PHE A 195 12.86 -18.46 9.59
N LEU A 196 12.11 -17.52 10.18
CA LEU A 196 12.65 -16.21 10.60
C LEU A 196 13.70 -16.35 11.70
N GLU A 197 13.54 -17.28 12.64
CA GLU A 197 14.56 -17.60 13.66
C GLU A 197 15.84 -18.15 13.00
N GLU A 198 15.70 -19.05 12.03
CA GLU A 198 16.82 -19.62 11.30
C GLU A 198 17.60 -18.56 10.51
N VAL A 199 16.93 -17.78 9.67
CA VAL A 199 17.60 -16.77 8.84
C VAL A 199 18.19 -15.61 9.65
N THR A 200 17.59 -15.24 10.78
CA THR A 200 18.10 -14.15 11.62
C THR A 200 19.15 -14.62 12.65
N GLY A 201 19.15 -15.91 12.96
CA GLY A 201 19.95 -16.47 14.06
C GLY A 201 19.47 -16.04 15.44
N LYS A 202 18.25 -15.53 15.57
CA LYS A 202 17.66 -15.00 16.80
C LYS A 202 16.37 -15.72 17.15
N LYS A 203 16.17 -16.01 18.43
CA LYS A 203 14.90 -16.53 18.95
C LYS A 203 13.82 -15.43 18.92
N ILE A 204 12.65 -15.80 18.45
CA ILE A 204 11.44 -14.96 18.49
C ILE A 204 10.55 -15.56 19.60
N THR A 205 10.36 -14.82 20.68
CA THR A 205 9.54 -15.33 21.80
C THR A 205 8.05 -15.23 21.48
N GLU A 206 7.25 -16.09 22.08
CA GLU A 206 5.79 -16.03 21.93
C GLU A 206 5.22 -14.70 22.46
N GLU A 207 5.86 -14.12 23.48
CA GLU A 207 5.49 -12.80 24.00
C GLU A 207 5.74 -11.69 22.97
N ALA A 208 6.79 -11.78 22.16
CA ALA A 208 7.07 -10.82 21.09
C ALA A 208 6.00 -10.90 19.99
N VAL A 209 5.59 -12.12 19.60
CA VAL A 209 4.51 -12.34 18.64
C VAL A 209 3.18 -11.84 19.19
N ALA A 210 2.85 -12.21 20.43
CA ALA A 210 1.62 -11.75 21.09
C ALA A 210 1.57 -10.22 21.23
N LYS A 211 2.70 -9.57 21.54
CA LYS A 211 2.81 -8.10 21.60
C LYS A 211 2.55 -7.48 20.21
N ALA A 212 3.12 -8.03 19.15
CA ALA A 212 2.91 -7.51 17.81
C ALA A 212 1.44 -7.62 17.39
N VAL A 213 0.78 -8.76 17.67
CA VAL A 213 -0.65 -8.93 17.39
C VAL A 213 -1.52 -7.99 18.25
N ALA A 214 -1.18 -7.79 19.53
CA ALA A 214 -1.86 -6.83 20.38
C ALA A 214 -1.74 -5.39 19.86
N ASN A 215 -0.58 -5.01 19.33
CA ASN A 215 -0.38 -3.72 18.66
C ASN A 215 -1.27 -3.59 17.42
N SER A 216 -1.36 -4.63 16.57
CA SER A 216 -2.25 -4.63 15.40
C SER A 216 -3.73 -4.50 15.81
N ARG A 217 -4.19 -5.22 16.82
CA ARG A 217 -5.55 -5.07 17.37
C ARG A 217 -5.79 -3.64 17.81
N LYS A 218 -4.84 -3.04 18.55
CA LYS A 218 -4.98 -1.66 19.02
C LYS A 218 -5.01 -0.65 17.88
N ALA A 219 -4.19 -0.86 16.85
CA ALA A 219 -4.20 -0.03 15.64
C ALA A 219 -5.55 -0.16 14.89
N SER A 220 -6.10 -1.37 14.77
CA SER A 220 -7.41 -1.63 14.17
C SER A 220 -8.55 -0.97 14.95
N GLU A 221 -8.57 -1.08 16.29
CA GLU A 221 -9.54 -0.37 17.15
C GLU A 221 -9.53 1.14 16.90
N ASN A 222 -8.35 1.77 16.90
CA ASN A 222 -8.21 3.20 16.65
C ASN A 222 -8.69 3.58 15.23
N TYR A 223 -8.33 2.76 14.22
CA TYR A 223 -8.73 3.01 12.84
C TYR A 223 -10.25 2.88 12.66
N ARG A 224 -10.87 1.85 13.22
CA ARG A 224 -12.33 1.66 13.19
C ARG A 224 -13.07 2.80 13.89
N ALA A 225 -12.55 3.22 15.05
CA ALA A 225 -13.13 4.34 15.79
C ALA A 225 -13.09 5.65 14.99
N GLN A 226 -12.01 5.94 14.23
CA GLN A 226 -11.96 7.12 13.37
C GLN A 226 -12.87 6.95 12.14
N LEU A 227 -12.97 5.75 11.56
CA LEU A 227 -13.80 5.49 10.39
C LEU A 227 -15.28 5.80 10.68
N ALA A 228 -15.78 5.39 11.85
CA ALA A 228 -17.14 5.69 12.32
C ALA A 228 -17.45 7.20 12.45
N LEU A 229 -16.42 8.04 12.58
CA LEU A 229 -16.55 9.50 12.66
C LEU A 229 -16.52 10.19 11.29
N ARG A 230 -16.08 9.50 10.24
CA ARG A 230 -15.80 10.11 8.91
C ARG A 230 -17.02 10.72 8.23
N LYS A 231 -18.24 10.28 8.57
CA LYS A 231 -19.47 10.91 8.06
C LYS A 231 -19.65 12.37 8.49
N ASP A 232 -19.03 12.77 9.61
CA ASP A 232 -19.17 14.09 10.21
C ASP A 232 -17.83 14.87 10.31
N HIS A 233 -16.73 14.22 9.97
CA HIS A 233 -15.38 14.77 10.11
C HIS A 233 -14.51 14.43 8.89
N ASP A 234 -13.94 15.45 8.25
CA ASP A 234 -13.12 15.32 7.05
C ASP A 234 -11.72 15.93 7.28
N PRO A 235 -10.78 15.20 7.90
CA PRO A 235 -9.41 15.67 8.07
C PRO A 235 -8.74 15.92 6.72
N VAL A 236 -7.92 16.95 6.65
CA VAL A 236 -7.15 17.25 5.44
C VAL A 236 -6.17 16.13 5.15
N THR A 237 -6.14 15.65 3.90
CA THR A 237 -5.23 14.60 3.46
C THR A 237 -4.61 14.88 2.08
N SER A 238 -3.73 14.02 1.63
CA SER A 238 -3.20 14.00 0.27
C SER A 238 -3.10 12.56 -0.22
N LEU A 239 -3.10 12.34 -1.55
CA LEU A 239 -2.93 11.00 -2.12
C LEU A 239 -1.67 10.30 -1.64
N THR A 240 -0.58 11.05 -1.42
CA THR A 240 0.66 10.50 -0.87
C THR A 240 0.47 10.02 0.57
N ASN A 241 -0.29 10.76 1.39
CA ASN A 241 -0.57 10.36 2.77
C ASN A 241 -1.47 9.12 2.84
N GLU A 242 -2.49 9.04 1.99
CA GLU A 242 -3.33 7.84 1.88
C GLU A 242 -2.51 6.63 1.43
N LEU A 243 -1.61 6.80 0.46
CA LEU A 243 -0.68 5.75 0.05
C LEU A 243 0.25 5.31 1.20
N TYR A 244 0.74 6.25 2.00
CA TYR A 244 1.57 5.92 3.16
C TYR A 244 0.76 5.24 4.28
N ALA A 245 -0.51 5.59 4.45
CA ALA A 245 -1.43 4.88 5.35
C ALA A 245 -1.59 3.41 4.92
N LEU A 246 -1.67 3.15 3.61
CA LEU A 246 -1.72 1.80 3.05
C LEU A 246 -0.44 1.01 3.37
N PHE A 247 0.74 1.62 3.24
CA PHE A 247 1.98 0.95 3.62
C PHE A 247 2.09 0.75 5.13
N MET A 248 1.57 1.66 5.93
CA MET A 248 1.54 1.54 7.40
C MET A 248 0.71 0.33 7.84
N CYS A 249 -0.50 0.14 7.32
CA CYS A 249 -1.40 -0.93 7.76
C CYS A 249 -0.96 -2.33 7.30
N HIS A 250 -0.22 -2.43 6.21
CA HIS A 250 0.22 -3.71 5.68
C HIS A 250 1.66 -4.04 6.08
N LEU A 251 2.63 -3.16 5.81
CA LEU A 251 4.04 -3.47 6.07
C LEU A 251 4.43 -3.33 7.53
N MET A 252 3.87 -2.32 8.21
CA MET A 252 4.25 -2.00 9.59
C MET A 252 3.23 -2.49 10.62
N ALA A 253 2.37 -3.44 10.24
CA ALA A 253 1.47 -4.12 11.18
C ALA A 253 2.26 -4.72 12.36
N GLY A 254 1.69 -4.62 13.55
CA GLY A 254 2.33 -5.06 14.80
C GLY A 254 3.34 -4.09 15.41
N SER A 255 3.70 -3.00 14.72
CA SER A 255 4.65 -2.01 15.24
C SER A 255 3.98 -1.00 16.19
N GLU A 256 4.77 -0.41 17.07
CA GLU A 256 4.33 0.71 17.93
C GLU A 256 4.04 1.97 17.08
N GLU A 257 4.71 2.10 15.94
CA GLU A 257 4.49 3.17 14.97
C GLU A 257 3.09 3.11 14.37
N ALA A 258 2.55 1.92 14.06
CA ALA A 258 1.19 1.75 13.57
C ALA A 258 0.15 2.12 14.64
N VAL A 259 0.38 1.75 15.89
CA VAL A 259 -0.47 2.15 17.03
C VAL A 259 -0.47 3.67 17.20
N LYS A 260 0.71 4.29 17.17
CA LYS A 260 0.85 5.74 17.31
C LYS A 260 0.20 6.47 16.14
N TYR A 261 0.42 6.02 14.90
CA TYR A 261 -0.20 6.60 13.72
C TYR A 261 -1.73 6.61 13.82
N THR A 262 -2.34 5.46 14.11
CA THR A 262 -3.80 5.33 14.17
C THR A 262 -4.41 6.10 15.34
N LYS A 263 -3.68 6.22 16.46
CA LYS A 263 -4.09 7.11 17.57
C LYS A 263 -4.10 8.58 17.13
N LEU A 264 -3.02 9.05 16.49
CA LEU A 264 -2.95 10.41 15.97
C LEU A 264 -4.06 10.67 14.94
N LEU A 265 -4.30 9.72 14.03
CA LEU A 265 -5.36 9.81 13.03
C LEU A 265 -6.74 9.96 13.69
N LEU A 266 -7.04 9.18 14.72
CA LEU A 266 -8.28 9.29 15.46
C LEU A 266 -8.41 10.67 16.15
N GLU A 267 -7.35 11.20 16.73
CA GLU A 267 -7.33 12.53 17.35
C GLU A 267 -7.51 13.65 16.32
N ASP A 268 -6.90 13.53 15.15
CA ASP A 268 -7.03 14.49 14.05
C ASP A 268 -8.44 14.47 13.46
N VAL A 269 -9.03 13.30 13.26
CA VAL A 269 -10.41 13.16 12.78
C VAL A 269 -11.39 13.82 13.76
N LYS A 270 -11.26 13.58 15.07
CA LYS A 270 -12.11 14.22 16.09
C LYS A 270 -12.06 15.75 16.08
N LYS A 271 -10.95 16.34 15.67
CA LYS A 271 -10.75 17.78 15.59
C LYS A 271 -11.17 18.38 14.25
N ALA A 272 -11.24 17.57 13.21
CA ALA A 272 -11.55 18.04 11.87
C ALA A 272 -13.02 18.48 11.78
N PRO A 273 -13.33 19.58 11.08
CA PRO A 273 -14.71 19.93 10.78
C PRO A 273 -15.31 18.94 9.77
N LYS A 274 -16.64 18.93 9.66
CA LYS A 274 -17.29 18.31 8.50
C LYS A 274 -16.91 19.13 7.26
N GLY A 275 -16.39 18.44 6.23
CA GLY A 275 -16.03 19.08 4.97
C GLY A 275 -17.27 19.43 4.15
N GLU A 276 -17.17 20.55 3.44
CA GLU A 276 -18.11 20.88 2.37
C GLU A 276 -17.69 20.19 1.07
N GLY A 277 -18.63 19.96 0.15
CA GLY A 277 -18.36 19.37 -1.16
C GLY A 277 -18.70 17.90 -1.28
N LEU A 278 -17.94 17.17 -2.06
CA LEU A 278 -18.19 15.77 -2.43
C LEU A 278 -17.32 14.81 -1.64
N HIS A 279 -17.88 13.69 -1.27
CA HIS A 279 -17.24 12.64 -0.47
C HIS A 279 -17.22 11.32 -1.24
N VAL A 280 -16.09 10.64 -1.27
CA VAL A 280 -15.96 9.40 -2.02
C VAL A 280 -15.32 8.26 -1.23
N LEU A 281 -15.75 7.05 -1.57
CA LEU A 281 -15.03 5.83 -1.29
C LEU A 281 -13.96 5.65 -2.37
N TRP A 282 -12.70 5.59 -1.97
CA TRP A 282 -11.62 5.20 -2.87
C TRP A 282 -11.42 3.68 -2.82
N MET A 283 -11.26 3.07 -3.98
CA MET A 283 -11.03 1.62 -4.08
C MET A 283 -9.69 1.36 -4.77
N HIS A 284 -8.84 0.55 -4.15
CA HIS A 284 -7.50 0.16 -4.58
C HIS A 284 -6.41 1.20 -4.25
N ILE A 285 -5.21 1.05 -4.85
CA ILE A 285 -4.03 1.89 -4.58
C ILE A 285 -4.20 3.33 -5.10
N MET A 286 -3.49 4.29 -4.47
CA MET A 286 -3.58 5.71 -4.84
C MET A 286 -2.63 6.07 -5.99
N PRO A 287 -3.10 6.70 -7.08
CA PRO A 287 -2.26 7.16 -8.19
C PRO A 287 -1.59 8.50 -7.85
N PHE A 288 -0.71 8.50 -6.87
CA PHE A 288 -0.08 9.68 -6.27
C PHE A 288 0.82 10.50 -7.23
N LEU A 289 1.11 9.99 -8.43
CA LEU A 289 1.91 10.67 -9.46
C LEU A 289 1.06 11.44 -10.49
N GLN A 290 -0.25 11.21 -10.54
CA GLN A 290 -1.14 11.81 -11.55
C GLN A 290 -1.60 13.20 -11.11
N GLU A 291 -1.17 14.24 -11.82
CA GLU A 291 -1.49 15.62 -11.47
C GLU A 291 -3.00 15.90 -11.45
N PRO A 292 -3.84 15.46 -12.44
CA PRO A 292 -5.28 15.73 -12.38
C PRO A 292 -5.97 15.13 -11.13
N VAL A 293 -5.48 13.98 -10.64
CA VAL A 293 -6.02 13.36 -9.43
C VAL A 293 -5.58 14.15 -8.18
N LYS A 294 -4.34 14.62 -8.15
CA LYS A 294 -3.85 15.50 -7.07
C LYS A 294 -4.64 16.81 -6.98
N GLU A 295 -4.94 17.44 -8.11
CA GLU A 295 -5.72 18.69 -8.17
C GLU A 295 -7.14 18.55 -7.60
N VAL A 296 -7.68 17.34 -7.62
CA VAL A 296 -9.00 17.04 -7.06
C VAL A 296 -8.92 16.71 -5.57
N PHE A 297 -7.97 15.88 -5.16
CA PHE A 297 -7.96 15.24 -3.85
C PHE A 297 -6.97 15.82 -2.85
N ASN A 298 -5.81 16.34 -3.29
CA ASN A 298 -4.82 16.86 -2.34
C ASN A 298 -5.38 18.05 -1.57
N TYR A 299 -5.22 18.02 -0.26
CA TYR A 299 -5.74 19.03 0.66
C TYR A 299 -7.25 19.22 0.58
N ASN A 300 -7.97 18.16 0.17
CA ASN A 300 -9.43 18.15 0.04
C ASN A 300 -9.99 19.28 -0.86
N GLN A 301 -9.30 19.56 -1.95
CA GLN A 301 -9.60 20.74 -2.80
C GLN A 301 -11.00 20.72 -3.42
N LYS A 302 -11.43 19.54 -3.95
CA LYS A 302 -12.74 19.39 -4.60
C LYS A 302 -13.52 18.20 -4.06
N MET A 303 -12.82 17.14 -3.65
CA MET A 303 -13.40 15.92 -3.13
C MET A 303 -12.63 15.44 -1.91
N HIS A 304 -13.35 14.78 -0.99
CA HIS A 304 -12.80 14.18 0.22
C HIS A 304 -12.80 12.65 0.09
N ILE A 305 -11.66 12.01 0.33
CA ILE A 305 -11.61 10.55 0.48
C ILE A 305 -11.98 10.22 1.91
N ARG A 306 -13.18 9.67 2.13
CA ARG A 306 -13.65 9.28 3.49
C ARG A 306 -13.20 7.89 3.90
N ALA A 307 -13.07 6.99 2.93
CA ALA A 307 -12.56 5.64 3.17
C ALA A 307 -11.79 5.13 1.95
N CYS A 308 -10.86 4.20 2.20
CA CYS A 308 -10.22 3.40 1.17
C CYS A 308 -10.38 1.93 1.52
N ASP A 309 -10.90 1.12 0.58
CA ASP A 309 -11.12 -0.31 0.80
C ASP A 309 -9.83 -1.05 1.16
N PHE A 310 -8.72 -0.69 0.52
CA PHE A 310 -7.43 -1.32 0.73
C PHE A 310 -6.82 -0.98 2.10
N ILE A 311 -7.00 0.25 2.59
CA ILE A 311 -6.53 0.64 3.94
C ILE A 311 -7.43 0.00 5.00
N ALA A 312 -8.76 0.01 4.80
CA ALA A 312 -9.72 -0.58 5.73
C ALA A 312 -9.48 -2.09 5.90
N ASP A 313 -9.15 -2.80 4.80
CA ASP A 313 -8.76 -4.21 4.85
C ASP A 313 -7.49 -4.45 5.68
N GLY A 314 -6.50 -3.58 5.58
CA GLY A 314 -5.28 -3.67 6.38
C GLY A 314 -5.49 -3.52 7.89
N PHE A 315 -6.57 -2.84 8.31
CA PHE A 315 -6.98 -2.66 9.70
C PHE A 315 -8.22 -3.48 10.10
N GLN A 316 -8.35 -4.71 9.58
CA GLN A 316 -9.40 -5.64 9.99
C GLN A 316 -9.32 -5.97 11.49
N GLU A 317 -10.46 -6.29 12.08
CA GLU A 317 -10.53 -6.87 13.42
C GLU A 317 -9.98 -8.30 13.41
N MET A 318 -9.43 -8.71 14.54
CA MET A 318 -8.87 -10.04 14.76
C MET A 318 -9.50 -10.63 16.02
N HIS A 319 -10.28 -11.71 15.88
CA HIS A 319 -11.13 -12.25 16.96
C HIS A 319 -10.48 -13.42 17.70
N HIS A 320 -9.64 -14.23 17.01
CA HIS A 320 -8.98 -15.37 17.63
C HIS A 320 -8.00 -14.94 18.73
N GLU A 321 -7.99 -15.66 19.86
CA GLU A 321 -7.05 -15.40 20.95
C GLU A 321 -5.62 -15.79 20.61
N ASP A 322 -5.44 -16.93 19.94
CA ASP A 322 -4.12 -17.38 19.45
C ASP A 322 -3.55 -16.38 18.44
N PRO A 323 -2.34 -15.86 18.62
CA PRO A 323 -1.75 -14.85 17.76
C PRO A 323 -1.62 -15.28 16.30
N TYR A 324 -1.35 -16.55 16.04
CA TYR A 324 -1.18 -17.08 14.68
C TYR A 324 -2.52 -17.23 13.99
N GLU A 325 -3.55 -17.69 14.70
CA GLU A 325 -4.91 -17.77 14.18
C GLU A 325 -5.48 -16.35 13.93
N ALA A 326 -5.19 -15.39 14.79
CA ALA A 326 -5.58 -13.99 14.57
C ALA A 326 -4.98 -13.39 13.30
N MET A 327 -3.69 -13.62 13.04
CA MET A 327 -3.05 -13.20 11.79
C MET A 327 -3.59 -13.97 10.58
N ALA A 328 -3.81 -15.27 10.73
CA ALA A 328 -4.38 -16.12 9.69
C ALA A 328 -5.83 -15.72 9.36
N GLU A 329 -6.66 -15.41 10.36
CA GLU A 329 -8.01 -14.87 10.19
C GLU A 329 -8.01 -13.63 9.28
N LYS A 330 -7.12 -12.68 9.55
CA LYS A 330 -6.95 -11.47 8.73
C LYS A 330 -6.58 -11.80 7.28
N MET A 331 -5.68 -12.76 7.05
CA MET A 331 -5.30 -13.19 5.70
C MET A 331 -6.45 -13.89 4.97
N VAL A 332 -7.10 -14.84 5.61
CA VAL A 332 -8.21 -15.63 5.02
C VAL A 332 -9.41 -14.72 4.73
N ASN A 333 -9.73 -13.78 5.64
CA ASN A 333 -10.86 -12.86 5.49
C ASN A 333 -10.57 -11.62 4.65
N CYS A 334 -9.36 -11.43 4.15
CA CYS A 334 -9.00 -10.33 3.26
C CYS A 334 -10.04 -10.16 2.15
N ILE A 335 -10.50 -8.94 1.90
CA ILE A 335 -11.54 -8.65 0.89
C ILE A 335 -11.09 -8.97 -0.54
N TYR A 336 -9.80 -9.07 -0.76
CA TYR A 336 -9.19 -9.45 -2.03
C TYR A 336 -9.01 -10.97 -2.17
N ASN A 337 -9.28 -11.76 -1.12
CA ASN A 337 -9.26 -13.22 -1.17
C ASN A 337 -10.61 -13.77 -1.62
N GLY A 338 -10.61 -14.79 -2.48
CA GLY A 338 -11.81 -15.45 -2.96
C GLY A 338 -12.54 -14.69 -4.08
N ASN A 339 -13.88 -14.69 -4.08
CA ASN A 339 -14.67 -14.10 -5.14
C ASN A 339 -14.95 -12.60 -4.92
N VAL A 340 -15.30 -11.90 -6.01
CA VAL A 340 -15.52 -10.44 -6.02
C VAL A 340 -16.67 -9.97 -5.11
N ASN A 341 -17.64 -10.81 -4.77
CA ASN A 341 -18.81 -10.41 -3.98
C ASN A 341 -18.40 -9.89 -2.60
N GLN A 342 -17.35 -10.45 -2.01
CA GLN A 342 -16.85 -10.01 -0.71
C GLN A 342 -16.32 -8.57 -0.76
N ARG A 343 -15.58 -8.24 -1.82
CA ARG A 343 -15.11 -6.87 -2.04
C ARG A 343 -16.27 -5.91 -2.33
N ILE A 344 -17.27 -6.36 -3.06
CA ILE A 344 -18.50 -5.58 -3.30
C ILE A 344 -19.21 -5.28 -1.99
N GLU A 345 -19.45 -6.28 -1.14
CA GLU A 345 -20.13 -6.08 0.14
C GLU A 345 -19.31 -5.20 1.11
N ALA A 346 -17.98 -5.37 1.14
CA ALA A 346 -17.10 -4.49 1.91
C ALA A 346 -17.20 -3.04 1.43
N ALA A 347 -17.20 -2.80 0.12
CA ALA A 347 -17.35 -1.47 -0.45
C ALA A 347 -18.71 -0.84 -0.11
N LYS A 348 -19.81 -1.59 -0.18
CA LYS A 348 -21.15 -1.13 0.21
C LYS A 348 -21.20 -0.74 1.68
N ASN A 349 -20.64 -1.58 2.55
CA ASN A 349 -20.61 -1.32 4.00
C ASN A 349 -19.78 -0.07 4.31
N LEU A 350 -18.58 0.07 3.72
CA LEU A 350 -17.75 1.25 3.90
C LEU A 350 -18.43 2.53 3.39
N ALA A 351 -19.06 2.47 2.21
CA ALA A 351 -19.78 3.59 1.64
C ALA A 351 -20.92 4.06 2.55
N LYS A 352 -21.70 3.12 3.11
CA LYS A 352 -22.79 3.40 4.04
C LYS A 352 -22.27 3.95 5.37
N GLU A 353 -21.22 3.34 5.94
CA GLU A 353 -20.64 3.76 7.22
C GLU A 353 -20.09 5.18 7.16
N THR A 354 -19.48 5.54 6.05
CA THR A 354 -18.81 6.84 5.87
C THR A 354 -19.65 7.87 5.13
N ASP A 355 -20.87 7.56 4.73
CA ASP A 355 -21.81 8.48 4.09
C ASP A 355 -21.20 9.22 2.90
N VAL A 356 -20.83 8.45 1.85
CA VAL A 356 -20.19 8.99 0.64
C VAL A 356 -21.20 9.26 -0.48
N ASP A 357 -20.90 10.27 -1.29
CA ASP A 357 -21.72 10.65 -2.47
C ASP A 357 -21.44 9.72 -3.68
N GLY A 358 -20.29 9.04 -3.72
CA GLY A 358 -19.92 8.14 -4.82
C GLY A 358 -18.68 7.30 -4.51
N ALA A 359 -18.30 6.43 -5.45
CA ALA A 359 -17.11 5.60 -5.37
C ALA A 359 -16.19 5.76 -6.59
N ILE A 360 -14.89 5.71 -6.36
CA ILE A 360 -13.88 5.68 -7.42
C ILE A 360 -13.07 4.41 -7.29
N LEU A 361 -13.13 3.56 -8.29
CA LEU A 361 -12.31 2.37 -8.40
C LEU A 361 -11.13 2.65 -9.33
N PHE A 362 -9.93 2.68 -8.79
CA PHE A 362 -8.72 2.85 -9.57
C PHE A 362 -8.30 1.54 -10.23
N ALA A 363 -8.54 1.43 -11.55
CA ALA A 363 -8.17 0.28 -12.35
C ALA A 363 -6.70 0.39 -12.79
N HIS A 364 -5.80 0.01 -11.88
CA HIS A 364 -4.37 0.09 -12.11
C HIS A 364 -3.92 -0.84 -13.24
N TRP A 365 -3.18 -0.30 -14.21
CA TRP A 365 -2.64 -1.02 -15.36
C TRP A 365 -1.84 -2.26 -14.95
N GLY A 366 -2.18 -3.40 -15.52
CA GLY A 366 -1.55 -4.68 -15.23
C GLY A 366 -2.02 -5.38 -13.94
N CYS A 367 -2.91 -4.76 -13.13
CA CYS A 367 -3.51 -5.40 -11.98
C CYS A 367 -4.72 -6.23 -12.38
N LYS A 368 -4.57 -7.54 -12.59
CA LYS A 368 -5.64 -8.44 -13.03
C LYS A 368 -6.79 -8.51 -12.02
N GLY A 369 -6.48 -8.56 -10.74
CA GLY A 369 -7.47 -8.64 -9.66
C GLY A 369 -8.40 -7.41 -9.60
N THR A 370 -7.90 -6.22 -9.93
CA THR A 370 -8.72 -5.01 -9.96
C THR A 370 -9.42 -4.81 -11.30
N ILE A 371 -8.70 -4.90 -12.42
CA ILE A 371 -9.28 -4.69 -13.75
C ILE A 371 -10.37 -5.73 -14.04
N GLY A 372 -10.11 -7.01 -13.75
CA GLY A 372 -11.06 -8.10 -14.01
C GLY A 372 -12.37 -7.99 -13.22
N ALA A 373 -12.33 -7.38 -12.04
CA ALA A 373 -13.49 -7.20 -11.16
C ALA A 373 -14.23 -5.87 -11.36
N SER A 374 -13.61 -4.89 -12.02
CA SER A 374 -14.05 -3.48 -12.02
C SER A 374 -15.49 -3.25 -12.48
N SER A 375 -15.89 -3.87 -13.60
CA SER A 375 -17.25 -3.74 -14.13
C SER A 375 -18.32 -4.37 -13.23
N LEU A 376 -18.01 -5.51 -12.58
CA LEU A 376 -18.94 -6.17 -11.65
C LEU A 376 -19.13 -5.31 -10.38
N ILE A 377 -18.04 -4.77 -9.84
CA ILE A 377 -18.08 -3.87 -8.68
C ILE A 377 -18.91 -2.63 -9.02
N LYS A 378 -18.58 -1.93 -10.12
CA LYS A 378 -19.31 -0.73 -10.57
C LYS A 378 -20.81 -1.01 -10.70
N SER A 379 -21.19 -2.03 -11.48
CA SER A 379 -22.60 -2.35 -11.72
C SER A 379 -23.36 -2.69 -10.44
N SER A 380 -22.69 -3.34 -9.48
CA SER A 380 -23.33 -3.68 -8.20
C SER A 380 -23.53 -2.45 -7.31
N LEU A 381 -22.53 -1.56 -7.22
CA LEU A 381 -22.65 -0.33 -6.44
C LEU A 381 -23.68 0.63 -7.03
N GLU A 382 -23.69 0.79 -8.35
CA GLU A 382 -24.69 1.63 -9.04
C GLU A 382 -26.12 1.10 -8.91
N LYS A 383 -26.30 -0.24 -8.90
CA LYS A 383 -27.61 -0.85 -8.63
C LYS A 383 -28.17 -0.49 -7.26
N ASP A 384 -27.29 -0.30 -6.27
CA ASP A 384 -27.64 0.11 -4.91
C ASP A 384 -27.70 1.65 -4.76
N GLY A 385 -27.62 2.38 -5.87
CA GLY A 385 -27.74 3.85 -5.92
C GLY A 385 -26.45 4.61 -5.61
N LEU A 386 -25.28 3.94 -5.57
CA LEU A 386 -23.99 4.60 -5.37
C LEU A 386 -23.30 4.86 -6.73
N PRO A 387 -23.28 6.10 -7.23
CA PRO A 387 -22.56 6.43 -8.46
C PRO A 387 -21.08 6.00 -8.37
N THR A 388 -20.62 5.28 -9.40
CA THR A 388 -19.28 4.69 -9.34
C THR A 388 -18.50 4.94 -10.63
N MET A 389 -17.31 5.52 -10.49
CA MET A 389 -16.37 5.71 -11.60
C MET A 389 -15.28 4.66 -11.58
N ILE A 390 -15.00 4.04 -12.72
CA ILE A 390 -13.76 3.30 -12.94
C ILE A 390 -12.74 4.29 -13.51
N LEU A 391 -11.68 4.56 -12.78
CA LEU A 391 -10.58 5.42 -13.22
C LEU A 391 -9.41 4.55 -13.67
N ASP A 392 -9.22 4.44 -15.00
CA ASP A 392 -8.07 3.73 -15.55
C ASP A 392 -6.81 4.57 -15.44
N GLY A 393 -5.70 3.93 -15.06
CA GLY A 393 -4.43 4.60 -14.94
C GLY A 393 -3.31 3.68 -14.47
N ASP A 394 -2.13 4.23 -14.32
CA ASP A 394 -0.97 3.53 -13.81
C ASP A 394 -0.39 4.29 -12.62
N GLY A 395 -0.34 3.66 -11.46
CA GLY A 395 0.15 4.28 -10.23
C GLY A 395 1.68 4.40 -10.15
N CYS A 396 2.42 3.73 -11.05
CA CYS A 396 3.87 3.69 -11.01
C CYS A 396 4.53 4.14 -12.33
N ASN A 397 3.86 3.94 -13.47
CA ASN A 397 4.34 4.39 -14.78
C ASN A 397 3.42 5.50 -15.34
N PRO A 398 3.77 6.78 -15.15
CA PRO A 398 2.94 7.88 -15.65
C PRO A 398 2.79 7.89 -17.19
N ALA A 399 3.70 7.26 -17.93
CA ALA A 399 3.61 7.18 -19.40
C ALA A 399 2.41 6.36 -19.90
N ASN A 400 1.85 5.47 -19.07
CA ASN A 400 0.66 4.68 -19.40
C ASN A 400 -0.66 5.44 -19.17
N THR A 401 -0.61 6.71 -18.79
CA THR A 401 -1.81 7.49 -18.43
C THR A 401 -1.80 8.83 -19.12
N SER A 402 -2.93 9.21 -19.70
CA SER A 402 -3.14 10.55 -20.28
C SER A 402 -3.80 11.47 -19.26
N ASP A 403 -3.09 12.50 -18.79
CA ASP A 403 -3.62 13.49 -17.85
C ASP A 403 -4.91 14.16 -18.35
N GLY A 404 -4.99 14.46 -19.66
CA GLY A 404 -6.18 15.05 -20.25
C GLY A 404 -7.40 14.12 -20.18
N GLN A 405 -7.25 12.82 -20.41
CA GLN A 405 -8.33 11.85 -20.27
C GLN A 405 -8.78 11.70 -18.81
N VAL A 406 -7.83 11.63 -17.88
CA VAL A 406 -8.10 11.56 -16.44
C VAL A 406 -8.85 12.80 -15.98
N SER A 407 -8.39 14.00 -16.36
CA SER A 407 -9.04 15.27 -16.02
C SER A 407 -10.47 15.33 -16.51
N THR A 408 -10.72 14.98 -17.79
CA THR A 408 -12.08 14.98 -18.38
C THR A 408 -13.02 14.03 -17.64
N ARG A 409 -12.56 12.82 -17.30
CA ARG A 409 -13.37 11.81 -16.61
C ARG A 409 -13.67 12.22 -15.17
N LEU A 410 -12.70 12.77 -14.46
CA LEU A 410 -12.88 13.28 -13.10
C LEU A 410 -13.88 14.44 -13.09
N GLN A 411 -13.76 15.38 -14.03
CA GLN A 411 -14.67 16.53 -14.13
C GLN A 411 -16.12 16.07 -14.41
N ALA A 412 -16.33 15.14 -15.35
CA ALA A 412 -17.66 14.59 -15.63
C ALA A 412 -18.27 13.85 -14.42
N PHE A 413 -17.42 13.16 -13.63
CA PHE A 413 -17.87 12.48 -12.41
C PHE A 413 -18.26 13.48 -11.32
N ILE A 414 -17.48 14.55 -11.13
CA ILE A 414 -17.79 15.63 -10.21
C ILE A 414 -19.15 16.25 -10.55
N GLU A 415 -19.36 16.66 -11.81
CA GLU A 415 -20.61 17.26 -12.27
C GLU A 415 -21.83 16.33 -12.06
N MET A 416 -21.64 15.04 -12.27
CA MET A 416 -22.69 14.04 -12.02
C MET A 416 -23.06 13.95 -10.54
N LEU A 417 -22.07 13.94 -9.65
CA LEU A 417 -22.31 13.90 -8.20
C LEU A 417 -22.90 15.19 -7.66
N GLU A 418 -22.45 16.35 -8.14
CA GLU A 418 -23.02 17.66 -7.77
C GLU A 418 -24.49 17.75 -8.15
N LYS A 419 -24.84 17.28 -9.36
CA LYS A 419 -26.23 17.22 -9.81
C LYS A 419 -27.06 16.31 -8.90
N ALA A 420 -26.60 15.08 -8.64
CA ALA A 420 -27.31 14.12 -7.78
C ALA A 420 -27.51 14.65 -6.34
N LYS A 421 -26.58 15.47 -5.84
CA LYS A 421 -26.67 16.07 -4.49
C LYS A 421 -27.64 17.28 -4.43
N SER A 422 -27.92 17.89 -5.58
CA SER A 422 -28.83 19.05 -5.69
C SER A 422 -30.30 18.67 -5.94
N GLU A 423 -30.56 17.45 -6.40
CA GLU A 423 -31.90 16.86 -6.59
C GLU A 423 -32.40 16.22 -5.29
#